data_0d4007a7aa7961480c77082cbeae71a8
#
_entry.id   0d4007a7aa7961480c77082cbeae71a8
#
_cell.length_a   1.000
_cell.length_b   1.000
_cell.length_c   1.000
_cell.angle_alpha   90.00
_cell.angle_beta   90.00
_cell.angle_gamma   90.00
#
_symmetry.space_group_name_H-M   'P 1'
#
loop_
_entity.id
_entity.type
_entity.pdbx_description
1 polymer ?
#
loop_
_entity_poly.entity_id
_entity_poly.type
_entity_poly.pdbx_seq_one_letter_code
_entity_poly.pdbx_strand_id
1 'polypeptide(L)'
;MSAPKTNLDTKSNSFAANREAMMTLVEDLRAQLAKVEEGGGGAAREKHTGRGKLLPRDRIKGLLDDDAPFLEFSALAGHGLYEDDVPAGGIITGLGRIGGIEVVVLANDATVKGGTYYPITVKKHLRAQEIAQENNLPCVYLADSGGAYLPTQDEVFPDRDHFGRIFYNQARLSSAGIPQVAVVMGSCTAGGAYVPAMSDESIIVKGQGTIFLGGPPLVKAATGEEVTAEELGGADVHSRISGVTDHVADDDADALKLARRVVGHLNRVKEVRLDVRETVDPLYDAEDLYGLIPADRRMPFDVREVITRIADGSEFDEFKRRYGETIVCGFARLFGNPVGIIANNGILFSESALKATHFIELCAQRGIPLVCLQNISGFMVGKQAEAGGIAKDGAKMVSAVACARVPKFTVVIGGSFGAGNYAMWGRAYSPRFLWMWPNARISVMGGAQAAGVLATIKRDGIEAKGGTWMAEEEQAFKQPILDQYETQGHPYYASARLWDDGVIDPKDTRRVLGLGLEAALNAPIEKTTFGVFRM
;
A
#
# COMPACT_ATOMS: atom_id res chain seq x y z
N MET A 1 18.28 26.13 -2.93
CA MET A 1 16.80 26.37 -2.99
C MET A 1 16.45 27.22 -1.78
N SER A 2 15.40 28.02 -1.80
CA SER A 2 14.96 28.80 -0.63
C SER A 2 13.73 28.12 -0.02
N ALA A 3 13.68 28.10 1.32
CA ALA A 3 12.49 27.63 2.03
C ALA A 3 11.37 28.68 1.89
N PRO A 4 10.18 28.32 1.39
CA PRO A 4 9.03 29.20 1.43
C PRO A 4 8.69 29.55 2.88
N LYS A 5 8.33 30.82 3.14
CA LYS A 5 7.83 31.19 4.47
C LYS A 5 6.45 30.57 4.68
N THR A 6 6.23 29.97 5.86
CA THR A 6 4.90 29.53 6.24
C THR A 6 3.96 30.72 6.49
N ASN A 7 2.73 30.58 6.01
CA ASN A 7 1.63 31.49 6.35
C ASN A 7 0.68 30.88 7.42
N LEU A 8 1.02 29.71 7.93
CA LEU A 8 0.21 29.00 8.92
C LEU A 8 0.33 29.69 10.28
N ASP A 9 -0.79 30.15 10.81
CA ASP A 9 -0.89 30.65 12.20
C ASP A 9 -1.30 29.51 13.13
N THR A 10 -0.28 28.88 13.75
CA THR A 10 -0.48 27.77 14.70
C THR A 10 -1.17 28.19 16.00
N LYS A 11 -1.40 29.49 16.22
CA LYS A 11 -2.11 30.03 17.40
C LYS A 11 -3.57 30.38 17.09
N SER A 12 -3.99 30.27 15.85
CA SER A 12 -5.38 30.59 15.46
C SER A 12 -6.39 29.56 16.00
N ASN A 13 -7.61 30.02 16.27
CA ASN A 13 -8.70 29.13 16.68
C ASN A 13 -9.03 28.08 15.59
N SER A 14 -8.92 28.45 14.32
CA SER A 14 -9.13 27.51 13.20
C SER A 14 -8.09 26.40 13.18
N PHE A 15 -6.81 26.72 13.42
CA PHE A 15 -5.77 25.71 13.54
C PHE A 15 -6.04 24.74 14.70
N ALA A 16 -6.43 25.27 15.88
CA ALA A 16 -6.74 24.45 17.05
C ALA A 16 -7.93 23.49 16.77
N ALA A 17 -9.01 23.99 16.16
CA ALA A 17 -10.17 23.19 15.82
C ALA A 17 -9.83 22.09 14.76
N ASN A 18 -9.06 22.44 13.73
CA ASN A 18 -8.60 21.48 12.73
C ASN A 18 -7.71 20.39 13.36
N ARG A 19 -6.78 20.80 14.25
CA ARG A 19 -5.90 19.87 14.97
C ARG A 19 -6.71 18.89 15.81
N GLU A 20 -7.70 19.34 16.55
CA GLU A 20 -8.57 18.49 17.36
C GLU A 20 -9.31 17.46 16.49
N ALA A 21 -9.90 17.92 15.39
CA ALA A 21 -10.59 17.04 14.45
C ALA A 21 -9.67 15.97 13.83
N MET A 22 -8.47 16.38 13.39
CA MET A 22 -7.50 15.44 12.81
C MET A 22 -6.96 14.47 13.87
N MET A 23 -6.68 14.93 15.06
CA MET A 23 -6.20 14.08 16.16
C MET A 23 -7.21 13.01 16.53
N THR A 24 -8.52 13.31 16.52
CA THR A 24 -9.57 12.31 16.72
C THR A 24 -9.47 11.18 15.70
N LEU A 25 -9.24 11.52 14.42
CA LEU A 25 -9.07 10.51 13.35
C LEU A 25 -7.76 9.71 13.51
N VAL A 26 -6.70 10.37 13.95
CA VAL A 26 -5.39 9.72 14.17
C VAL A 26 -5.45 8.77 15.36
N GLU A 27 -6.13 9.15 16.45
CA GLU A 27 -6.31 8.30 17.63
C GLU A 27 -7.15 7.08 17.31
N ASP A 28 -8.23 7.23 16.51
CA ASP A 28 -9.01 6.09 16.01
C ASP A 28 -8.13 5.18 15.13
N LEU A 29 -7.35 5.72 14.20
CA LEU A 29 -6.42 4.94 13.38
C LEU A 29 -5.45 4.12 14.25
N ARG A 30 -4.86 4.73 15.27
CA ARG A 30 -3.94 4.06 16.20
C ARG A 30 -4.65 2.93 16.96
N ALA A 31 -5.90 3.14 17.37
CA ALA A 31 -6.71 2.12 18.03
C ALA A 31 -7.02 0.93 17.08
N GLN A 32 -7.33 1.20 15.82
CA GLN A 32 -7.54 0.13 14.82
C GLN A 32 -6.26 -0.65 14.55
N LEU A 33 -5.12 0.03 14.39
CA LEU A 33 -3.83 -0.63 14.18
C LEU A 33 -3.42 -1.48 15.40
N ALA A 34 -3.65 -1.00 16.62
CA ALA A 34 -3.40 -1.76 17.84
C ALA A 34 -4.23 -3.07 17.88
N LYS A 35 -5.50 -3.03 17.44
CA LYS A 35 -6.31 -4.27 17.31
C LYS A 35 -5.72 -5.24 16.29
N VAL A 36 -5.22 -4.73 15.16
CA VAL A 36 -4.57 -5.57 14.14
C VAL A 36 -3.33 -6.27 14.72
N GLU A 37 -2.59 -5.61 15.61
CA GLU A 37 -1.40 -6.20 16.24
C GLU A 37 -1.72 -7.35 17.20
N GLU A 38 -2.95 -7.46 17.69
CA GLU A 38 -3.40 -8.57 18.52
C GLU A 38 -3.60 -9.88 17.74
N GLY A 39 -3.63 -9.80 16.40
CA GLY A 39 -3.82 -10.97 15.54
C GLY A 39 -5.12 -11.71 15.87
N GLY A 40 -5.05 -13.03 16.08
CA GLY A 40 -6.20 -13.87 16.41
C GLY A 40 -6.71 -13.73 17.87
N GLY A 41 -6.18 -12.75 18.64
CA GLY A 41 -6.57 -12.49 20.03
C GLY A 41 -5.91 -13.40 21.06
N GLY A 42 -6.14 -13.12 22.34
CA GLY A 42 -5.42 -13.71 23.48
C GLY A 42 -5.36 -15.23 23.47
N ALA A 43 -6.52 -15.91 23.36
CA ALA A 43 -6.57 -17.38 23.39
C ALA A 43 -5.82 -18.05 22.22
N ALA A 44 -5.88 -17.45 21.02
CA ALA A 44 -5.15 -17.98 19.87
C ALA A 44 -3.64 -17.76 20.01
N ARG A 45 -3.22 -16.63 20.56
CA ARG A 45 -1.82 -16.31 20.86
C ARG A 45 -1.26 -17.26 21.93
N GLU A 46 -1.99 -17.49 23.04
CA GLU A 46 -1.59 -18.45 24.08
C GLU A 46 -1.43 -19.86 23.53
N LYS A 47 -2.39 -20.31 22.70
CA LYS A 47 -2.30 -21.62 22.04
C LYS A 47 -1.10 -21.70 21.10
N HIS A 48 -0.75 -20.63 20.41
CA HIS A 48 0.38 -20.55 19.49
C HIS A 48 1.71 -20.61 20.25
N THR A 49 1.89 -19.74 21.25
CA THR A 49 3.12 -19.69 22.07
C THR A 49 3.28 -20.92 22.96
N GLY A 50 2.18 -21.51 23.45
CA GLY A 50 2.20 -22.78 24.19
C GLY A 50 2.74 -23.99 23.40
N ARG A 51 2.89 -23.85 22.08
CA ARG A 51 3.56 -24.83 21.21
C ARG A 51 5.05 -24.52 21.01
N GLY A 52 5.62 -23.56 21.71
CA GLY A 52 7.02 -23.13 21.59
C GLY A 52 7.29 -22.22 20.38
N LYS A 53 6.25 -21.67 19.74
CA LYS A 53 6.38 -20.78 18.58
C LYS A 53 6.44 -19.31 19.00
N LEU A 54 7.22 -18.51 18.32
CA LEU A 54 7.18 -17.06 18.42
C LEU A 54 5.93 -16.51 17.69
N LEU A 55 5.36 -15.40 18.20
CA LEU A 55 4.32 -14.71 17.48
C LEU A 55 4.85 -14.12 16.16
N PRO A 56 4.03 -13.95 15.11
CA PRO A 56 4.50 -13.49 13.80
C PRO A 56 5.25 -12.16 13.85
N ARG A 57 4.81 -11.19 14.68
CA ARG A 57 5.49 -9.91 14.84
C ARG A 57 6.84 -10.06 15.58
N ASP A 58 6.94 -11.00 16.53
CA ASP A 58 8.20 -11.32 17.20
C ASP A 58 9.18 -12.00 16.25
N ARG A 59 8.68 -12.88 15.34
CA ARG A 59 9.47 -13.47 14.26
C ARG A 59 10.04 -12.38 13.34
N ILE A 60 9.23 -11.42 12.91
CA ILE A 60 9.67 -10.28 12.08
C ILE A 60 10.73 -9.47 12.83
N LYS A 61 10.47 -9.12 14.09
CA LYS A 61 11.43 -8.37 14.92
C LYS A 61 12.77 -9.09 15.07
N GLY A 62 12.75 -10.41 15.30
CA GLY A 62 13.98 -11.21 15.41
C GLY A 62 14.71 -11.43 14.07
N LEU A 63 14.01 -11.26 12.95
CA LEU A 63 14.58 -11.40 11.60
C LEU A 63 15.32 -10.15 11.16
N LEU A 64 14.78 -8.96 11.45
CA LEU A 64 15.30 -7.68 10.98
C LEU A 64 16.51 -7.19 11.79
N ASP A 65 17.23 -6.22 11.26
CA ASP A 65 18.29 -5.52 11.97
C ASP A 65 17.70 -4.69 13.10
N ASP A 66 18.36 -4.64 14.25
CA ASP A 66 17.83 -4.02 15.49
C ASP A 66 17.45 -2.54 15.34
N ASP A 67 18.15 -1.80 14.48
CA ASP A 67 17.96 -0.39 14.20
C ASP A 67 17.10 -0.11 12.94
N ALA A 68 16.67 -1.17 12.24
CA ALA A 68 15.92 -1.04 11.00
C ALA A 68 14.43 -0.83 11.26
N PRO A 69 13.82 0.25 10.73
CA PRO A 69 12.38 0.39 10.78
C PRO A 69 11.70 -0.70 9.93
N PHE A 70 10.61 -1.25 10.42
CA PHE A 70 9.70 -2.07 9.64
C PHE A 70 8.59 -1.20 9.06
N LEU A 71 8.52 -1.06 7.76
CA LEU A 71 7.41 -0.40 7.08
C LEU A 71 6.35 -1.44 6.73
N GLU A 72 5.46 -1.72 7.67
CA GLU A 72 4.29 -2.57 7.41
C GLU A 72 3.37 -1.89 6.40
N PHE A 73 2.96 -2.61 5.37
CA PHE A 73 1.96 -2.13 4.43
C PHE A 73 0.69 -2.98 4.45
N SER A 74 -0.44 -2.33 4.13
CA SER A 74 -1.77 -2.93 4.12
C SER A 74 -2.17 -3.57 5.46
N ALA A 75 -1.83 -2.93 6.59
CA ALA A 75 -2.14 -3.43 7.92
C ALA A 75 -3.65 -3.61 8.15
N LEU A 76 -4.50 -2.74 7.56
CA LEU A 76 -5.96 -2.81 7.66
C LEU A 76 -6.61 -3.72 6.61
N ALA A 77 -5.84 -4.53 5.86
CA ALA A 77 -6.41 -5.50 4.93
C ALA A 77 -7.40 -6.44 5.64
N GLY A 78 -8.58 -6.63 5.05
CA GLY A 78 -9.63 -7.49 5.62
C GLY A 78 -10.50 -6.82 6.69
N HIS A 79 -10.22 -5.59 7.10
CA HIS A 79 -10.98 -4.88 8.14
C HIS A 79 -12.47 -4.77 7.78
N GLY A 80 -13.34 -5.42 8.56
CA GLY A 80 -14.79 -5.44 8.34
C GLY A 80 -15.22 -5.99 6.97
N LEU A 81 -14.41 -6.82 6.32
CA LEU A 81 -14.69 -7.34 4.99
C LEU A 81 -15.45 -8.67 5.03
N TYR A 82 -15.27 -9.45 6.07
CA TYR A 82 -15.87 -10.78 6.28
C TYR A 82 -16.69 -10.79 7.56
N GLU A 83 -17.53 -11.83 7.73
CA GLU A 83 -18.21 -12.10 9.00
C GLU A 83 -17.19 -12.45 10.10
N ASP A 84 -16.14 -13.17 9.74
CA ASP A 84 -14.97 -13.43 10.57
C ASP A 84 -14.06 -12.20 10.64
N ASP A 85 -13.46 -11.97 11.80
CA ASP A 85 -12.37 -10.99 11.92
C ASP A 85 -11.06 -11.61 11.39
N VAL A 86 -10.48 -10.95 10.39
CA VAL A 86 -9.25 -11.39 9.70
C VAL A 86 -8.22 -10.25 9.72
N PRO A 87 -7.67 -9.93 10.90
CA PRO A 87 -6.73 -8.82 11.06
C PRO A 87 -5.51 -8.99 10.15
N ALA A 88 -5.06 -7.88 9.58
CA ALA A 88 -4.01 -7.82 8.58
C ALA A 88 -4.23 -8.73 7.35
N GLY A 89 -5.48 -9.21 7.12
CA GLY A 89 -5.76 -10.21 6.10
C GLY A 89 -5.09 -11.57 6.37
N GLY A 90 -4.75 -11.89 7.63
CA GLY A 90 -4.09 -13.16 8.01
C GLY A 90 -2.62 -13.28 7.61
N ILE A 91 -2.02 -12.23 7.07
CA ILE A 91 -0.60 -12.18 6.68
C ILE A 91 -0.02 -10.79 6.91
N ILE A 92 1.12 -10.71 7.57
CA ILE A 92 1.84 -9.46 7.80
C ILE A 92 2.83 -9.27 6.66
N THR A 93 2.80 -8.10 6.03
CA THR A 93 3.70 -7.76 4.92
C THR A 93 4.35 -6.41 5.14
N GLY A 94 5.62 -6.28 4.81
CA GLY A 94 6.33 -5.02 4.98
C GLY A 94 7.73 -5.03 4.40
N LEU A 95 8.33 -3.84 4.41
CA LEU A 95 9.74 -3.65 4.10
C LEU A 95 10.55 -3.66 5.38
N GLY A 96 11.67 -4.34 5.35
CA GLY A 96 12.65 -4.34 6.43
C GLY A 96 14.06 -4.50 5.91
N ARG A 97 15.04 -4.52 6.82
CA ARG A 97 16.45 -4.70 6.48
C ARG A 97 17.04 -5.87 7.25
N ILE A 98 17.78 -6.71 6.55
CA ILE A 98 18.47 -7.89 7.10
C ILE A 98 19.94 -7.82 6.69
N GLY A 99 20.84 -7.66 7.64
CA GLY A 99 22.27 -7.54 7.34
C GLY A 99 22.60 -6.40 6.38
N GLY A 100 21.86 -5.28 6.46
CA GLY A 100 21.99 -4.14 5.57
C GLY A 100 21.25 -4.27 4.23
N ILE A 101 20.70 -5.44 3.89
CA ILE A 101 19.95 -5.69 2.64
C ILE A 101 18.45 -5.43 2.88
N GLU A 102 17.84 -4.60 2.06
CA GLU A 102 16.40 -4.34 2.09
C GLU A 102 15.65 -5.51 1.48
N VAL A 103 14.59 -5.95 2.16
CA VAL A 103 13.79 -7.12 1.79
C VAL A 103 12.30 -6.85 1.94
N VAL A 104 11.48 -7.60 1.22
CA VAL A 104 10.05 -7.73 1.48
C VAL A 104 9.84 -8.94 2.39
N VAL A 105 9.23 -8.73 3.54
CA VAL A 105 8.86 -9.81 4.47
C VAL A 105 7.38 -10.14 4.31
N LEU A 106 7.07 -11.43 4.21
CA LEU A 106 5.71 -11.98 4.19
C LEU A 106 5.60 -13.02 5.31
N ALA A 107 4.87 -12.71 6.38
CA ALA A 107 4.72 -13.57 7.53
C ALA A 107 3.27 -13.99 7.71
N ASN A 108 2.95 -15.28 7.57
CA ASN A 108 1.62 -15.78 7.88
C ASN A 108 1.34 -15.61 9.38
N ASP A 109 0.12 -15.18 9.70
CA ASP A 109 -0.34 -15.15 11.08
C ASP A 109 -1.21 -16.38 11.38
N ALA A 110 -0.58 -17.44 11.89
CA ALA A 110 -1.29 -18.67 12.26
C ALA A 110 -2.23 -18.50 13.47
N THR A 111 -2.17 -17.37 14.19
CA THR A 111 -3.16 -17.04 15.22
C THR A 111 -4.50 -16.62 14.61
N VAL A 112 -4.48 -16.11 13.37
CA VAL A 112 -5.65 -15.73 12.59
C VAL A 112 -6.09 -16.92 11.74
N LYS A 113 -7.16 -17.62 12.17
CA LYS A 113 -7.75 -18.75 11.44
C LYS A 113 -6.73 -19.82 10.97
N GLY A 114 -5.66 -20.04 11.76
CA GLY A 114 -4.63 -21.01 11.42
C GLY A 114 -3.74 -20.64 10.24
N GLY A 115 -3.64 -19.37 9.89
CA GLY A 115 -2.90 -18.88 8.72
C GLY A 115 -3.57 -19.22 7.39
N THR A 116 -4.88 -19.46 7.39
CA THR A 116 -5.66 -19.79 6.20
C THR A 116 -5.78 -18.58 5.26
N TYR A 117 -5.67 -18.82 3.97
CA TYR A 117 -5.76 -17.78 2.94
C TYR A 117 -7.20 -17.47 2.57
N TYR A 118 -7.68 -16.31 2.94
CA TYR A 118 -8.88 -15.67 2.43
C TYR A 118 -8.60 -14.99 1.08
N PRO A 119 -9.62 -14.56 0.32
CA PRO A 119 -9.39 -13.80 -0.92
C PRO A 119 -8.50 -12.58 -0.71
N ILE A 120 -8.68 -11.85 0.39
CA ILE A 120 -7.85 -10.69 0.72
C ILE A 120 -6.41 -11.08 1.07
N THR A 121 -6.18 -12.24 1.66
CA THR A 121 -4.83 -12.76 1.97
C THR A 121 -4.04 -12.99 0.68
N VAL A 122 -4.69 -13.61 -0.31
CA VAL A 122 -4.11 -13.81 -1.65
C VAL A 122 -3.76 -12.47 -2.28
N LYS A 123 -4.71 -11.54 -2.31
CA LYS A 123 -4.51 -10.20 -2.88
C LYS A 123 -3.34 -9.46 -2.22
N LYS A 124 -3.22 -9.57 -0.89
CA LYS A 124 -2.12 -8.95 -0.13
C LYS A 124 -0.78 -9.61 -0.41
N HIS A 125 -0.73 -10.94 -0.50
CA HIS A 125 0.48 -11.66 -0.89
C HIS A 125 0.94 -11.26 -2.30
N LEU A 126 0.03 -11.20 -3.27
CA LEU A 126 0.33 -10.75 -4.62
C LEU A 126 0.85 -9.30 -4.64
N ARG A 127 0.27 -8.41 -3.83
CA ARG A 127 0.77 -7.03 -3.73
C ARG A 127 2.19 -6.99 -3.15
N ALA A 128 2.51 -7.80 -2.17
CA ALA A 128 3.87 -7.89 -1.62
C ALA A 128 4.88 -8.36 -2.68
N GLN A 129 4.52 -9.36 -3.49
CA GLN A 129 5.35 -9.81 -4.61
C GLN A 129 5.49 -8.75 -5.71
N GLU A 130 4.44 -7.97 -6.00
CA GLU A 130 4.50 -6.84 -6.92
C GLU A 130 5.48 -5.77 -6.42
N ILE A 131 5.41 -5.41 -5.13
CA ILE A 131 6.36 -4.49 -4.49
C ILE A 131 7.80 -5.03 -4.60
N ALA A 132 8.00 -6.31 -4.34
CA ALA A 132 9.31 -6.95 -4.49
C ALA A 132 9.83 -6.86 -5.92
N GLN A 133 8.99 -7.15 -6.91
CA GLN A 133 9.33 -7.09 -8.33
C GLN A 133 9.68 -5.68 -8.78
N GLU A 134 8.82 -4.72 -8.48
CA GLU A 134 8.99 -3.34 -8.93
C GLU A 134 10.21 -2.64 -8.31
N ASN A 135 10.57 -3.06 -7.08
CA ASN A 135 11.68 -2.47 -6.34
C ASN A 135 12.93 -3.38 -6.31
N ASN A 136 12.92 -4.51 -7.05
CA ASN A 136 14.03 -5.46 -7.09
C ASN A 136 14.49 -5.91 -5.69
N LEU A 137 13.55 -6.30 -4.83
CA LEU A 137 13.81 -6.68 -3.43
C LEU A 137 13.66 -8.18 -3.22
N PRO A 138 14.58 -8.84 -2.51
CA PRO A 138 14.39 -10.23 -2.08
C PRO A 138 13.11 -10.40 -1.27
N CYS A 139 12.43 -11.55 -1.44
CA CYS A 139 11.30 -11.95 -0.60
C CYS A 139 11.75 -12.91 0.50
N VAL A 140 11.31 -12.67 1.73
CA VAL A 140 11.49 -13.61 2.85
C VAL A 140 10.11 -14.02 3.36
N TYR A 141 9.77 -15.30 3.18
CA TYR A 141 8.50 -15.89 3.57
C TYR A 141 8.64 -16.59 4.92
N LEU A 142 7.98 -16.11 5.96
CA LEU A 142 7.84 -16.81 7.24
C LEU A 142 6.53 -17.60 7.18
N ALA A 143 6.63 -18.84 6.72
CA ALA A 143 5.49 -19.66 6.34
C ALA A 143 4.91 -20.46 7.52
N ASP A 144 3.62 -20.26 7.79
CA ASP A 144 2.86 -20.97 8.81
C ASP A 144 1.36 -20.92 8.41
N SER A 145 0.97 -21.73 7.41
CA SER A 145 -0.33 -21.60 6.73
C SER A 145 -1.07 -22.91 6.62
N GLY A 146 -2.37 -22.89 6.96
CA GLY A 146 -3.31 -23.99 6.76
C GLY A 146 -3.79 -24.18 5.30
N GLY A 147 -3.33 -23.37 4.35
CA GLY A 147 -3.77 -23.41 2.94
C GLY A 147 -4.96 -22.49 2.65
N ALA A 148 -5.72 -22.80 1.59
CA ALA A 148 -6.85 -21.99 1.16
C ALA A 148 -8.07 -22.11 2.10
N TYR A 149 -8.82 -21.01 2.27
CA TYR A 149 -10.10 -21.02 2.98
C TYR A 149 -11.17 -21.66 2.10
N LEU A 150 -11.52 -22.90 2.40
CA LEU A 150 -12.38 -23.72 1.56
C LEU A 150 -13.79 -23.17 1.32
N PRO A 151 -14.46 -22.49 2.28
CA PRO A 151 -15.78 -21.92 2.04
C PRO A 151 -15.84 -20.88 0.92
N THR A 152 -14.71 -20.22 0.59
CA THR A 152 -14.60 -19.24 -0.51
C THR A 152 -13.60 -19.69 -1.55
N GLN A 153 -13.51 -21.00 -1.84
CA GLN A 153 -12.52 -21.57 -2.72
C GLN A 153 -12.60 -21.02 -4.16
N ASP A 154 -13.78 -20.66 -4.62
CA ASP A 154 -14.07 -20.04 -5.91
C ASP A 154 -13.49 -18.62 -6.04
N GLU A 155 -13.32 -17.89 -4.93
CA GLU A 155 -12.68 -16.57 -4.86
C GLU A 155 -11.17 -16.63 -4.54
N VAL A 156 -10.63 -17.84 -4.31
CA VAL A 156 -9.22 -18.03 -3.91
C VAL A 156 -8.42 -18.80 -4.95
N PHE A 157 -9.05 -19.72 -5.71
CA PHE A 157 -8.34 -20.72 -6.51
C PHE A 157 -8.34 -20.50 -8.03
N PRO A 158 -9.51 -20.30 -8.73
CA PRO A 158 -9.58 -20.58 -10.17
C PRO A 158 -9.13 -19.44 -11.09
N ASP A 159 -9.10 -18.18 -10.61
CA ASP A 159 -8.87 -17.03 -11.48
C ASP A 159 -7.37 -16.67 -11.59
N ARG A 160 -7.08 -15.78 -12.55
CA ARG A 160 -5.73 -15.34 -12.89
C ARG A 160 -4.95 -14.79 -11.68
N ASP A 161 -5.59 -13.94 -10.86
CA ASP A 161 -4.97 -13.26 -9.72
C ASP A 161 -5.37 -13.92 -8.39
N HIS A 162 -5.55 -15.25 -8.42
CA HIS A 162 -5.80 -16.12 -7.28
C HIS A 162 -4.52 -16.84 -6.81
N PHE A 163 -4.68 -17.86 -6.00
CA PHE A 163 -3.59 -18.55 -5.29
C PHE A 163 -2.47 -19.03 -6.23
N GLY A 164 -2.82 -19.55 -7.41
CA GLY A 164 -1.84 -20.00 -8.41
C GLY A 164 -0.92 -18.89 -8.91
N ARG A 165 -1.38 -17.62 -8.88
CA ARG A 165 -0.57 -16.47 -9.27
C ARG A 165 0.61 -16.23 -8.33
N ILE A 166 0.48 -16.59 -7.05
CA ILE A 166 1.59 -16.50 -6.07
C ILE A 166 2.79 -17.30 -6.57
N PHE A 167 2.56 -18.53 -7.02
CA PHE A 167 3.64 -19.43 -7.48
C PHE A 167 4.19 -19.02 -8.84
N TYR A 168 3.32 -18.58 -9.73
CA TYR A 168 3.76 -17.97 -10.99
C TYR A 168 4.69 -16.79 -10.76
N ASN A 169 4.32 -15.88 -9.87
CA ASN A 169 5.14 -14.72 -9.53
C ASN A 169 6.44 -15.14 -8.88
N GLN A 170 6.43 -16.10 -7.94
CA GLN A 170 7.62 -16.60 -7.25
C GLN A 170 8.66 -17.14 -8.24
N ALA A 171 8.22 -17.98 -9.19
CA ALA A 171 9.09 -18.48 -10.26
C ALA A 171 9.63 -17.35 -11.16
N ARG A 172 8.79 -16.35 -11.49
CA ARG A 172 9.20 -15.21 -12.31
C ARG A 172 10.17 -14.27 -11.59
N LEU A 173 9.97 -14.06 -10.30
CA LEU A 173 10.87 -13.26 -9.45
C LEU A 173 12.26 -13.93 -9.39
N SER A 174 12.31 -15.22 -9.05
CA SER A 174 13.57 -15.99 -9.05
C SER A 174 14.27 -15.92 -10.41
N SER A 175 13.54 -16.15 -11.51
CA SER A 175 14.11 -16.09 -12.87
C SER A 175 14.63 -14.70 -13.26
N ALA A 176 14.14 -13.64 -12.61
CA ALA A 176 14.61 -12.27 -12.78
C ALA A 176 15.78 -11.90 -11.84
N GLY A 177 16.29 -12.85 -11.06
CA GLY A 177 17.36 -12.64 -10.10
C GLY A 177 16.90 -11.94 -8.81
N ILE A 178 15.61 -12.00 -8.50
CA ILE A 178 15.05 -11.52 -7.24
C ILE A 178 14.92 -12.70 -6.28
N PRO A 179 15.80 -12.83 -5.27
CA PRO A 179 15.87 -14.00 -4.41
C PRO A 179 14.60 -14.27 -3.62
N GLN A 180 14.26 -15.55 -3.48
CA GLN A 180 13.12 -16.06 -2.76
C GLN A 180 13.62 -16.97 -1.63
N VAL A 181 13.41 -16.57 -0.36
CA VAL A 181 13.86 -17.33 0.81
C VAL A 181 12.65 -17.71 1.64
N ALA A 182 12.46 -18.98 1.93
CA ALA A 182 11.36 -19.45 2.78
C ALA A 182 11.85 -20.02 4.10
N VAL A 183 11.13 -19.71 5.18
CA VAL A 183 11.32 -20.26 6.52
C VAL A 183 10.02 -20.93 6.95
N VAL A 184 10.03 -22.26 7.01
CA VAL A 184 8.88 -23.09 7.37
C VAL A 184 8.81 -23.22 8.89
N MET A 185 8.00 -22.38 9.50
CA MET A 185 7.86 -22.25 10.96
C MET A 185 6.54 -22.86 11.48
N GLY A 186 5.86 -23.58 10.60
CA GLY A 186 4.61 -24.25 10.90
C GLY A 186 4.11 -25.04 9.71
N SER A 187 2.80 -25.22 9.61
CA SER A 187 2.21 -25.99 8.53
C SER A 187 2.34 -25.28 7.19
N CYS A 188 2.71 -26.02 6.14
CA CYS A 188 2.64 -25.62 4.73
C CYS A 188 1.86 -26.70 3.98
N THR A 189 0.54 -26.56 3.95
CA THR A 189 -0.36 -27.60 3.45
C THR A 189 -0.93 -27.23 2.08
N ALA A 190 -1.12 -28.21 1.23
CA ALA A 190 -1.70 -28.10 -0.11
C ALA A 190 -0.95 -27.07 -0.98
N GLY A 191 -1.63 -26.05 -1.50
CA GLY A 191 -0.97 -24.97 -2.24
C GLY A 191 0.13 -24.25 -1.46
N GLY A 192 -0.01 -24.13 -0.13
CA GLY A 192 1.02 -23.52 0.73
C GLY A 192 2.35 -24.26 0.74
N ALA A 193 2.37 -25.55 0.37
CA ALA A 193 3.60 -26.33 0.24
C ALA A 193 4.52 -25.85 -0.89
N TYR A 194 3.96 -25.20 -1.90
CA TYR A 194 4.76 -24.68 -3.02
C TYR A 194 5.56 -23.43 -2.65
N VAL A 195 5.16 -22.66 -1.64
CA VAL A 195 5.94 -21.47 -1.23
C VAL A 195 7.38 -21.86 -0.85
N PRO A 196 7.64 -22.80 0.09
CA PRO A 196 9.00 -23.24 0.36
C PRO A 196 9.61 -24.07 -0.77
N ALA A 197 8.83 -24.93 -1.44
CA ALA A 197 9.35 -25.82 -2.49
C ALA A 197 9.79 -25.09 -3.77
N MET A 198 9.35 -23.85 -3.99
CA MET A 198 9.72 -23.00 -5.13
C MET A 198 10.60 -21.83 -4.73
N SER A 199 11.00 -21.72 -3.47
CA SER A 199 11.99 -20.74 -3.03
C SER A 199 13.40 -21.15 -3.47
N ASP A 200 14.30 -20.18 -3.63
CA ASP A 200 15.68 -20.44 -4.01
C ASP A 200 16.45 -21.13 -2.87
N GLU A 201 16.12 -20.76 -1.62
CA GLU A 201 16.58 -21.46 -0.42
C GLU A 201 15.45 -21.58 0.60
N SER A 202 15.38 -22.72 1.30
CA SER A 202 14.36 -22.99 2.30
C SER A 202 14.93 -23.56 3.60
N ILE A 203 14.34 -23.11 4.71
CA ILE A 203 14.69 -23.48 6.08
C ILE A 203 13.44 -24.10 6.71
N ILE A 204 13.59 -25.18 7.47
CA ILE A 204 12.48 -25.81 8.19
C ILE A 204 12.79 -25.93 9.68
N VAL A 205 11.82 -25.60 10.54
CA VAL A 205 11.92 -25.76 11.99
C VAL A 205 11.51 -27.17 12.39
N LYS A 206 12.41 -27.88 13.05
CA LYS A 206 12.23 -29.26 13.51
C LYS A 206 11.06 -29.38 14.48
N GLY A 207 10.20 -30.38 14.26
CA GLY A 207 9.05 -30.67 15.11
C GLY A 207 7.91 -29.64 15.05
N GLN A 208 8.05 -28.58 14.23
CA GLN A 208 7.03 -27.55 14.04
C GLN A 208 6.69 -27.35 12.56
N GLY A 209 7.70 -27.23 11.71
CA GLY A 209 7.55 -27.06 10.27
C GLY A 209 7.15 -28.36 9.59
N THR A 210 6.14 -28.29 8.71
CA THR A 210 5.74 -29.42 7.87
C THR A 210 5.38 -28.94 6.46
N ILE A 211 5.75 -29.72 5.45
CA ILE A 211 5.46 -29.46 4.03
C ILE A 211 4.81 -30.71 3.44
N PHE A 212 3.58 -30.62 2.99
CA PHE A 212 2.93 -31.71 2.26
C PHE A 212 1.77 -31.22 1.37
N LEU A 213 1.56 -31.85 0.22
CA LEU A 213 0.46 -31.53 -0.68
C LEU A 213 -0.88 -32.02 -0.12
N GLY A 214 -0.89 -33.15 0.58
CA GLY A 214 -2.04 -33.69 1.29
C GLY A 214 -1.67 -34.04 2.72
N GLY A 215 -2.35 -33.45 3.70
CA GLY A 215 -2.10 -33.74 5.12
C GLY A 215 -2.54 -35.17 5.53
N PRO A 216 -2.16 -35.63 6.74
CA PRO A 216 -2.44 -36.97 7.21
C PRO A 216 -3.90 -37.45 7.06
N PRO A 217 -4.93 -36.57 7.29
CA PRO A 217 -6.34 -36.99 7.05
C PRO A 217 -6.64 -37.31 5.59
N LEU A 218 -6.07 -36.56 4.65
CA LEU A 218 -6.26 -36.79 3.22
C LEU A 218 -5.51 -38.05 2.76
N VAL A 219 -4.30 -38.29 3.25
CA VAL A 219 -3.51 -39.49 2.98
C VAL A 219 -4.30 -40.72 3.47
N LYS A 220 -4.81 -40.71 4.70
CA LYS A 220 -5.64 -41.80 5.25
C LYS A 220 -6.88 -42.06 4.41
N ALA A 221 -7.57 -40.99 3.97
CA ALA A 221 -8.78 -41.15 3.15
C ALA A 221 -8.47 -41.66 1.74
N ALA A 222 -7.33 -41.29 1.15
CA ALA A 222 -6.96 -41.66 -0.22
C ALA A 222 -6.29 -43.05 -0.34
N THR A 223 -5.42 -43.39 0.62
CA THR A 223 -4.57 -44.59 0.57
C THR A 223 -4.80 -45.58 1.69
N GLY A 224 -5.51 -45.19 2.76
CA GLY A 224 -5.66 -45.96 3.99
C GLY A 224 -4.45 -45.94 4.92
N GLU A 225 -3.38 -45.24 4.56
CA GLU A 225 -2.15 -45.13 5.33
C GLU A 225 -2.34 -44.22 6.54
N GLU A 226 -1.91 -44.68 7.71
CA GLU A 226 -1.87 -43.88 8.94
C GLU A 226 -0.46 -43.35 9.16
N VAL A 227 -0.28 -42.04 9.09
CA VAL A 227 1.01 -41.34 9.16
C VAL A 227 0.86 -40.07 9.98
N THR A 228 1.86 -39.75 10.79
CA THR A 228 1.93 -38.45 11.49
C THR A 228 2.37 -37.34 10.54
N ALA A 229 2.12 -36.07 10.89
CA ALA A 229 2.56 -34.93 10.09
C ALA A 229 4.10 -34.87 9.97
N GLU A 230 4.84 -35.22 11.03
CA GLU A 230 6.30 -35.24 11.04
C GLU A 230 6.85 -36.36 10.13
N GLU A 231 6.26 -37.56 10.17
CA GLU A 231 6.64 -38.68 9.29
C GLU A 231 6.29 -38.42 7.83
N LEU A 232 5.22 -37.68 7.55
CA LEU A 232 4.77 -37.38 6.20
C LEU A 232 5.60 -36.27 5.55
N GLY A 233 5.92 -35.21 6.29
CA GLY A 233 6.55 -34.03 5.71
C GLY A 233 7.23 -33.12 6.72
N GLY A 234 7.83 -33.69 7.76
CA GLY A 234 8.62 -32.96 8.75
C GLY A 234 10.06 -32.70 8.32
N ALA A 235 10.82 -32.09 9.22
CA ALA A 235 12.16 -31.61 8.93
C ALA A 235 13.13 -32.72 8.47
N ASP A 236 13.12 -33.89 9.14
CA ASP A 236 14.03 -34.99 8.78
C ASP A 236 13.73 -35.57 7.39
N VAL A 237 12.44 -35.66 7.03
CA VAL A 237 12.01 -36.10 5.70
C VAL A 237 12.50 -35.17 4.62
N HIS A 238 12.28 -33.86 4.79
CA HIS A 238 12.54 -32.89 3.73
C HIS A 238 14.00 -32.44 3.62
N SER A 239 14.76 -32.50 4.71
CA SER A 239 16.19 -32.14 4.68
C SER A 239 17.11 -33.30 4.28
N ARG A 240 16.70 -34.55 4.55
CA ARG A 240 17.58 -35.70 4.38
C ARG A 240 17.12 -36.69 3.31
N ILE A 241 15.81 -36.86 3.12
CA ILE A 241 15.28 -37.87 2.21
C ILE A 241 14.80 -37.26 0.89
N SER A 242 13.93 -36.26 0.93
CA SER A 242 13.35 -35.67 -0.27
C SER A 242 14.16 -34.50 -0.83
N GLY A 243 14.96 -33.82 0.00
CA GLY A 243 15.74 -32.67 -0.40
C GLY A 243 14.93 -31.41 -0.71
N VAL A 244 13.69 -31.29 -0.17
CA VAL A 244 12.84 -30.11 -0.38
C VAL A 244 13.34 -28.90 0.41
N THR A 245 14.01 -29.13 1.54
CA THR A 245 14.56 -28.06 2.37
C THR A 245 16.07 -28.15 2.49
N ASP A 246 16.74 -26.99 2.50
CA ASP A 246 18.20 -26.87 2.48
C ASP A 246 18.81 -26.81 3.88
N HIS A 247 18.06 -26.25 4.83
CA HIS A 247 18.52 -26.04 6.20
C HIS A 247 17.48 -26.48 7.22
N VAL A 248 17.97 -27.02 8.36
CA VAL A 248 17.13 -27.39 9.50
C VAL A 248 17.49 -26.50 10.68
N ALA A 249 16.46 -25.96 11.32
CA ALA A 249 16.58 -25.17 12.54
C ALA A 249 16.00 -25.92 13.74
N ASP A 250 16.58 -25.75 14.91
CA ASP A 250 16.10 -26.38 16.13
C ASP A 250 14.82 -25.72 16.67
N ASP A 251 14.69 -24.39 16.50
CA ASP A 251 13.53 -23.59 16.91
C ASP A 251 13.35 -22.33 16.02
N ASP A 252 12.32 -21.51 16.33
CA ASP A 252 12.05 -20.28 15.61
C ASP A 252 13.25 -19.30 15.65
N ALA A 253 13.92 -19.17 16.79
CA ALA A 253 15.05 -18.24 16.94
C ALA A 253 16.27 -18.69 16.12
N ASP A 254 16.54 -19.97 16.06
CA ASP A 254 17.59 -20.54 15.21
C ASP A 254 17.25 -20.39 13.72
N ALA A 255 15.99 -20.61 13.35
CA ALA A 255 15.51 -20.41 11.97
C ALA A 255 15.70 -18.96 11.48
N LEU A 256 15.45 -17.97 12.34
CA LEU A 256 15.66 -16.56 12.01
C LEU A 256 17.15 -16.24 11.84
N LYS A 257 18.04 -16.82 12.65
CA LYS A 257 19.50 -16.69 12.47
C LYS A 257 19.96 -17.30 11.14
N LEU A 258 19.43 -18.48 10.80
CA LEU A 258 19.72 -19.12 9.51
C LEU A 258 19.24 -18.25 8.35
N ALA A 259 18.03 -17.71 8.42
CA ALA A 259 17.48 -16.82 7.40
C ALA A 259 18.34 -15.55 7.22
N ARG A 260 18.79 -14.92 8.32
CA ARG A 260 19.71 -13.79 8.27
C ARG A 260 21.04 -14.16 7.59
N ARG A 261 21.55 -15.37 7.85
CA ARG A 261 22.77 -15.87 7.20
C ARG A 261 22.56 -16.08 5.69
N VAL A 262 21.44 -16.70 5.29
CA VAL A 262 21.08 -16.89 3.87
C VAL A 262 20.99 -15.54 3.16
N VAL A 263 20.26 -14.58 3.72
CA VAL A 263 20.16 -13.23 3.15
C VAL A 263 21.53 -12.55 3.03
N GLY A 264 22.42 -12.75 4.02
CA GLY A 264 23.80 -12.23 3.99
C GLY A 264 24.67 -12.80 2.86
N HIS A 265 24.31 -13.96 2.29
CA HIS A 265 25.02 -14.58 1.18
C HIS A 265 24.48 -14.20 -0.21
N LEU A 266 23.42 -13.39 -0.31
CA LEU A 266 22.79 -13.03 -1.59
C LEU A 266 23.69 -12.18 -2.51
N ASN A 267 24.82 -11.71 -2.03
CA ASN A 267 25.79 -10.89 -2.80
C ASN A 267 25.11 -9.70 -3.51
N ARG A 268 24.20 -9.01 -2.81
CA ARG A 268 23.47 -7.87 -3.38
C ARG A 268 24.15 -6.57 -3.05
N VAL A 269 24.35 -5.74 -4.07
CA VAL A 269 24.86 -4.38 -3.92
C VAL A 269 23.83 -3.42 -4.50
N LYS A 270 23.43 -2.43 -3.70
CA LYS A 270 22.53 -1.37 -4.13
C LYS A 270 23.31 -0.27 -4.83
N GLU A 271 23.01 -0.03 -6.10
CA GLU A 271 23.61 1.06 -6.90
C GLU A 271 22.64 2.23 -7.01
N VAL A 272 22.85 3.26 -6.20
CA VAL A 272 22.06 4.48 -6.27
C VAL A 272 22.68 5.43 -7.30
N ARG A 273 21.95 5.71 -8.40
CA ARG A 273 22.39 6.60 -9.49
C ARG A 273 21.68 7.95 -9.46
N LEU A 274 21.60 8.56 -8.27
CA LEU A 274 21.02 9.87 -8.03
C LEU A 274 22.05 10.79 -7.39
N ASP A 275 21.89 12.11 -7.55
CA ASP A 275 22.65 13.13 -6.80
C ASP A 275 22.10 13.17 -5.36
N VAL A 276 22.52 12.22 -4.52
CA VAL A 276 22.14 12.15 -3.11
C VAL A 276 23.00 13.14 -2.31
N ARG A 277 22.37 13.91 -1.43
CA ARG A 277 23.04 14.87 -0.54
C ARG A 277 22.83 14.48 0.92
N GLU A 278 23.48 15.22 1.80
CA GLU A 278 23.25 15.10 3.23
C GLU A 278 21.78 15.42 3.55
N THR A 279 21.18 14.59 4.41
CA THR A 279 19.80 14.77 4.88
C THR A 279 19.71 15.99 5.80
N VAL A 280 18.74 16.83 5.53
CA VAL A 280 18.44 18.01 6.36
C VAL A 280 16.98 17.91 6.83
N ASP A 281 16.75 18.07 8.13
CA ASP A 281 15.40 18.05 8.64
C ASP A 281 14.59 19.27 8.16
N PRO A 282 13.26 19.13 7.98
CA PRO A 282 12.40 20.28 7.70
C PRO A 282 12.50 21.35 8.80
N LEU A 283 12.36 22.61 8.41
CA LEU A 283 12.35 23.75 9.35
C LEU A 283 11.04 23.83 10.15
N TYR A 284 9.95 23.28 9.63
CA TYR A 284 8.61 23.30 10.24
C TYR A 284 8.25 21.93 10.75
N ASP A 285 7.56 21.91 11.90
CA ASP A 285 7.17 20.68 12.59
C ASP A 285 6.14 19.87 11.77
N ALA A 286 6.37 18.57 11.65
CA ALA A 286 5.43 17.65 11.00
C ALA A 286 4.08 17.57 11.73
N GLU A 287 4.02 17.83 13.03
CA GLU A 287 2.76 17.86 13.79
C GLU A 287 1.85 19.05 13.43
N ASP A 288 2.38 20.08 12.78
CA ASP A 288 1.56 21.15 12.23
C ASP A 288 0.57 20.65 11.18
N LEU A 289 0.87 19.53 10.51
CA LEU A 289 -0.03 18.90 9.53
C LEU A 289 -1.41 18.58 10.10
N TYR A 290 -1.52 18.35 11.41
CA TYR A 290 -2.81 18.11 12.05
C TYR A 290 -3.73 19.33 12.04
N GLY A 291 -3.19 20.53 12.21
CA GLY A 291 -3.98 21.77 12.20
C GLY A 291 -4.05 22.46 10.85
N LEU A 292 -3.21 22.03 9.90
CA LEU A 292 -3.16 22.60 8.55
C LEU A 292 -4.39 22.20 7.72
N ILE A 293 -4.84 20.96 7.83
CA ILE A 293 -5.93 20.41 7.01
C ILE A 293 -7.28 20.81 7.63
N PRO A 294 -8.12 21.57 6.90
CA PRO A 294 -9.43 21.97 7.40
C PRO A 294 -10.32 20.76 7.72
N ALA A 295 -11.00 20.81 8.86
CA ALA A 295 -12.01 19.81 9.23
C ALA A 295 -13.17 19.78 8.22
N ASP A 296 -13.59 20.94 7.71
CA ASP A 296 -14.50 21.03 6.55
C ASP A 296 -13.70 20.82 5.25
N ARG A 297 -13.86 19.68 4.63
CA ARG A 297 -13.19 19.28 3.37
C ARG A 297 -13.46 20.21 2.18
N ARG A 298 -14.44 21.10 2.27
CA ARG A 298 -14.74 22.11 1.24
C ARG A 298 -13.85 23.34 1.35
N MET A 299 -13.23 23.53 2.49
CA MET A 299 -12.33 24.66 2.72
C MET A 299 -10.96 24.39 2.06
N PRO A 300 -10.46 25.31 1.23
CA PRO A 300 -9.15 25.16 0.64
C PRO A 300 -8.02 25.40 1.65
N PHE A 301 -6.87 24.80 1.39
CA PHE A 301 -5.61 25.10 2.06
C PHE A 301 -4.47 25.14 1.01
N ASP A 302 -3.40 25.83 1.31
CA ASP A 302 -2.23 25.86 0.43
C ASP A 302 -1.37 24.59 0.65
N VAL A 303 -1.29 23.75 -0.38
CA VAL A 303 -0.53 22.50 -0.32
C VAL A 303 0.98 22.70 -0.15
N ARG A 304 1.50 23.92 -0.40
CA ARG A 304 2.92 24.24 -0.15
C ARG A 304 3.27 24.10 1.32
N GLU A 305 2.32 24.34 2.20
CA GLU A 305 2.48 24.12 3.64
C GLU A 305 2.72 22.64 3.99
N VAL A 306 2.10 21.70 3.25
CA VAL A 306 2.41 20.26 3.39
C VAL A 306 3.82 19.99 2.88
N ILE A 307 4.18 20.50 1.71
CA ILE A 307 5.49 20.29 1.09
C ILE A 307 6.61 20.75 2.01
N THR A 308 6.48 21.91 2.65
CA THR A 308 7.51 22.47 3.54
C THR A 308 7.71 21.67 4.84
N ARG A 309 6.76 20.78 5.21
CA ARG A 309 6.86 19.92 6.39
C ARG A 309 7.37 18.52 6.08
N ILE A 310 7.56 18.21 4.80
CA ILE A 310 8.11 16.90 4.39
C ILE A 310 9.45 17.03 3.65
N ALA A 311 9.72 18.15 2.98
CA ALA A 311 10.94 18.37 2.20
C ALA A 311 12.14 18.71 3.08
N ASP A 312 13.33 18.26 2.70
CA ASP A 312 14.59 18.56 3.37
C ASP A 312 14.81 20.09 3.42
N GLY A 313 15.13 20.59 4.63
CA GLY A 313 15.32 22.03 4.88
C GLY A 313 14.10 22.88 4.58
N SER A 314 12.92 22.28 4.38
CA SER A 314 11.70 22.92 3.85
C SER A 314 11.92 23.58 2.49
N GLU A 315 12.94 23.18 1.76
CA GLU A 315 13.30 23.75 0.46
C GLU A 315 12.41 23.20 -0.66
N PHE A 316 11.90 24.11 -1.50
CA PHE A 316 11.08 23.77 -2.64
C PHE A 316 11.32 24.74 -3.80
N ASP A 317 11.71 24.21 -4.95
CA ASP A 317 11.90 24.98 -6.18
C ASP A 317 10.70 24.82 -7.10
N GLU A 318 9.76 25.75 -7.00
CA GLU A 318 8.47 25.66 -7.67
C GLU A 318 8.56 25.94 -9.17
N PHE A 319 8.19 24.96 -9.98
CA PHE A 319 8.13 25.02 -11.44
C PHE A 319 6.87 25.73 -11.91
N LYS A 320 7.01 26.69 -12.83
CA LYS A 320 5.91 27.48 -13.42
C LYS A 320 4.92 28.02 -12.38
N ARG A 321 5.42 28.64 -11.32
CA ARG A 321 4.61 29.13 -10.19
C ARG A 321 3.40 29.98 -10.59
N ARG A 322 3.54 30.81 -11.67
CA ARG A 322 2.51 31.74 -12.14
C ARG A 322 1.60 31.18 -13.23
N TYR A 323 1.69 29.88 -13.54
CA TYR A 323 0.87 29.20 -14.55
C TYR A 323 0.26 27.94 -13.98
N GLY A 324 -1.04 27.70 -14.22
CA GLY A 324 -1.75 26.54 -13.71
C GLY A 324 -1.67 26.45 -12.17
N GLU A 325 -2.06 27.51 -11.47
CA GLU A 325 -1.83 27.69 -10.02
C GLU A 325 -2.59 26.68 -9.14
N THR A 326 -3.60 26.00 -9.70
CA THR A 326 -4.36 24.95 -9.00
C THR A 326 -3.64 23.60 -8.93
N ILE A 327 -2.46 23.50 -9.54
CA ILE A 327 -1.50 22.43 -9.31
C ILE A 327 -0.11 23.03 -9.02
N VAL A 328 0.52 22.49 -7.99
CA VAL A 328 1.88 22.88 -7.59
C VAL A 328 2.82 21.78 -8.05
N CYS A 329 3.85 22.14 -8.80
CA CYS A 329 4.90 21.24 -9.25
C CYS A 329 6.26 21.86 -8.89
N GLY A 330 7.22 21.06 -8.44
CA GLY A 330 8.56 21.57 -8.16
C GLY A 330 9.52 20.49 -7.66
N PHE A 331 10.78 20.88 -7.59
CA PHE A 331 11.87 20.03 -7.13
C PHE A 331 12.11 20.23 -5.64
N ALA A 332 12.34 19.12 -4.94
CA ALA A 332 12.69 19.07 -3.53
C ALA A 332 13.68 17.92 -3.26
N ARG A 333 14.01 17.71 -1.99
CA ARG A 333 14.74 16.53 -1.55
C ARG A 333 13.99 15.87 -0.40
N LEU A 334 14.09 14.54 -0.33
CA LEU A 334 13.62 13.72 0.77
C LEU A 334 14.77 12.81 1.21
N PHE A 335 15.23 12.96 2.45
CA PHE A 335 16.39 12.22 2.95
C PHE A 335 17.60 12.29 2.00
N GLY A 336 17.90 13.49 1.51
CA GLY A 336 18.98 13.77 0.58
C GLY A 336 18.68 13.42 -0.89
N ASN A 337 17.71 12.58 -1.18
CA ASN A 337 17.36 12.15 -2.53
C ASN A 337 16.57 13.22 -3.28
N PRO A 338 16.90 13.53 -4.55
CA PRO A 338 16.13 14.47 -5.34
C PRO A 338 14.76 13.85 -5.71
N VAL A 339 13.70 14.65 -5.58
CA VAL A 339 12.34 14.29 -5.95
C VAL A 339 11.63 15.41 -6.67
N GLY A 340 10.74 15.05 -7.59
CA GLY A 340 9.74 15.97 -8.15
C GLY A 340 8.43 15.81 -7.37
N ILE A 341 7.89 16.89 -6.83
CA ILE A 341 6.60 16.89 -6.13
C ILE A 341 5.53 17.48 -7.02
N ILE A 342 4.38 16.81 -7.12
CA ILE A 342 3.17 17.27 -7.80
C ILE A 342 2.04 17.22 -6.78
N ALA A 343 1.39 18.36 -6.54
CA ALA A 343 0.41 18.48 -5.49
C ALA A 343 -0.81 19.29 -5.95
N ASN A 344 -2.01 18.82 -5.60
CA ASN A 344 -3.23 19.57 -5.90
C ASN A 344 -3.38 20.77 -4.99
N ASN A 345 -3.74 21.91 -5.59
CA ASN A 345 -4.07 23.16 -4.91
C ASN A 345 -5.44 23.70 -5.37
N GLY A 346 -6.30 22.80 -5.83
CA GLY A 346 -7.63 23.11 -6.35
C GLY A 346 -8.05 22.17 -7.49
N ILE A 347 -9.08 22.61 -8.23
CA ILE A 347 -9.62 21.88 -9.39
C ILE A 347 -8.59 21.89 -10.54
N LEU A 348 -8.51 20.81 -11.31
CA LEU A 348 -7.63 20.75 -12.49
C LEU A 348 -8.27 21.45 -13.70
N PHE A 349 -7.59 22.47 -14.20
CA PHE A 349 -7.85 23.13 -15.48
C PHE A 349 -6.91 22.62 -16.57
N SER A 350 -7.14 23.01 -17.83
CA SER A 350 -6.25 22.64 -18.95
C SER A 350 -4.80 23.05 -18.70
N GLU A 351 -4.58 24.29 -18.25
CA GLU A 351 -3.24 24.79 -17.93
C GLU A 351 -2.58 24.04 -16.77
N SER A 352 -3.35 23.58 -15.79
CA SER A 352 -2.85 22.76 -14.69
C SER A 352 -2.40 21.39 -15.20
N ALA A 353 -3.19 20.74 -16.05
CA ALA A 353 -2.86 19.47 -16.67
C ALA A 353 -1.59 19.59 -17.56
N LEU A 354 -1.50 20.65 -18.37
CA LEU A 354 -0.33 20.90 -19.22
C LEU A 354 0.95 21.18 -18.41
N LYS A 355 0.85 21.94 -17.30
CA LYS A 355 1.96 22.18 -16.37
C LYS A 355 2.48 20.87 -15.78
N ALA A 356 1.58 20.05 -15.26
CA ALA A 356 1.93 18.76 -14.66
C ALA A 356 2.52 17.81 -15.71
N THR A 357 1.94 17.71 -16.90
CA THR A 357 2.46 16.91 -18.02
C THR A 357 3.93 17.27 -18.29
N HIS A 358 4.22 18.54 -18.51
CA HIS A 358 5.58 19.01 -18.78
C HIS A 358 6.54 18.69 -17.62
N PHE A 359 6.08 18.86 -16.37
CA PHE A 359 6.92 18.57 -15.21
C PHE A 359 7.22 17.06 -15.05
N ILE A 360 6.23 16.19 -15.34
CA ILE A 360 6.42 14.73 -15.36
C ILE A 360 7.46 14.33 -16.42
N GLU A 361 7.37 14.92 -17.62
CA GLU A 361 8.34 14.68 -18.70
C GLU A 361 9.76 15.07 -18.29
N LEU A 362 9.92 16.23 -17.65
CA LEU A 362 11.22 16.69 -17.14
C LEU A 362 11.80 15.74 -16.09
N CYS A 363 10.98 15.30 -15.12
CA CYS A 363 11.42 14.38 -14.10
C CYS A 363 11.77 13.00 -14.70
N ALA A 364 10.94 12.51 -15.62
CA ALA A 364 11.17 11.25 -16.31
C ALA A 364 12.46 11.26 -17.14
N GLN A 365 12.74 12.35 -17.86
CA GLN A 365 13.96 12.53 -18.64
C GLN A 365 15.22 12.55 -17.74
N ARG A 366 15.10 13.16 -16.54
CA ARG A 366 16.20 13.33 -15.60
C ARG A 366 16.37 12.16 -14.64
N GLY A 367 15.50 11.14 -14.70
CA GLY A 367 15.52 10.02 -13.79
C GLY A 367 15.16 10.40 -12.34
N ILE A 368 14.38 11.47 -12.13
CA ILE A 368 14.00 11.98 -10.81
C ILE A 368 12.69 11.29 -10.36
N PRO A 369 12.67 10.59 -9.20
CA PRO A 369 11.45 10.05 -8.63
C PRO A 369 10.37 11.11 -8.38
N LEU A 370 9.10 10.68 -8.47
CA LEU A 370 7.95 11.57 -8.36
C LEU A 370 7.11 11.27 -7.11
N VAL A 371 6.74 12.32 -6.40
CA VAL A 371 5.82 12.27 -5.25
C VAL A 371 4.55 13.04 -5.59
N CYS A 372 3.41 12.40 -5.45
CA CYS A 372 2.10 12.98 -5.66
C CYS A 372 1.39 13.20 -4.32
N LEU A 373 1.05 14.44 -4.01
CA LEU A 373 0.19 14.79 -2.88
C LEU A 373 -1.22 15.06 -3.42
N GLN A 374 -2.10 14.10 -3.24
CA GLN A 374 -3.40 14.08 -3.88
C GLN A 374 -4.49 14.68 -2.98
N ASN A 375 -5.08 15.77 -3.43
CA ASN A 375 -6.31 16.37 -2.87
C ASN A 375 -7.13 16.92 -4.05
N ILE A 376 -7.75 16.02 -4.81
CA ILE A 376 -8.41 16.35 -6.08
C ILE A 376 -9.91 16.15 -6.01
N SER A 377 -10.66 17.18 -6.38
CA SER A 377 -12.12 17.12 -6.57
C SER A 377 -12.55 16.78 -8.01
N GLY A 378 -11.61 16.83 -8.97
CA GLY A 378 -11.84 16.49 -10.37
C GLY A 378 -11.23 17.50 -11.34
N PHE A 379 -11.41 17.23 -12.63
CA PHE A 379 -11.17 18.21 -13.69
C PHE A 379 -12.33 19.20 -13.77
N MET A 380 -12.05 20.42 -14.23
CA MET A 380 -13.09 21.41 -14.48
C MET A 380 -14.08 20.91 -15.54
N VAL A 381 -15.35 21.15 -15.31
CA VAL A 381 -16.46 20.75 -16.19
C VAL A 381 -17.19 21.97 -16.72
N GLY A 382 -17.95 21.80 -17.80
CA GLY A 382 -18.77 22.85 -18.37
C GLY A 382 -18.36 23.25 -19.79
N LYS A 383 -19.28 23.92 -20.49
CA LYS A 383 -19.16 24.24 -21.93
C LYS A 383 -17.82 24.90 -22.32
N GLN A 384 -17.34 25.81 -21.49
CA GLN A 384 -16.08 26.51 -21.74
C GLN A 384 -14.85 25.59 -21.59
N ALA A 385 -14.83 24.75 -20.54
CA ALA A 385 -13.76 23.80 -20.29
C ALA A 385 -13.68 22.75 -21.42
N GLU A 386 -14.84 22.20 -21.81
CA GLU A 386 -14.93 21.23 -22.91
C GLU A 386 -14.50 21.83 -24.24
N ALA A 387 -15.01 23.00 -24.59
CA ALA A 387 -14.62 23.72 -25.82
C ALA A 387 -13.14 24.13 -25.80
N GLY A 388 -12.57 24.42 -24.62
CA GLY A 388 -11.14 24.71 -24.41
C GLY A 388 -10.22 23.50 -24.52
N GLY A 389 -10.77 22.28 -24.58
CA GLY A 389 -10.01 21.05 -24.78
C GLY A 389 -9.53 20.39 -23.49
N ILE A 390 -10.25 20.57 -22.37
CA ILE A 390 -9.91 19.96 -21.07
C ILE A 390 -9.72 18.43 -21.18
N ALA A 391 -10.53 17.75 -22.00
CA ALA A 391 -10.43 16.31 -22.19
C ALA A 391 -9.08 15.90 -22.81
N LYS A 392 -8.60 16.61 -23.85
CA LYS A 392 -7.30 16.32 -24.49
C LYS A 392 -6.12 16.69 -23.59
N ASP A 393 -6.22 17.78 -22.85
CA ASP A 393 -5.14 18.26 -21.99
C ASP A 393 -5.05 17.39 -20.72
N GLY A 394 -6.19 16.97 -20.16
CA GLY A 394 -6.24 15.98 -19.11
C GLY A 394 -5.69 14.62 -19.55
N ALA A 395 -6.02 14.18 -20.78
CA ALA A 395 -5.49 12.94 -21.33
C ALA A 395 -3.95 12.96 -21.52
N LYS A 396 -3.35 14.13 -21.82
CA LYS A 396 -1.88 14.27 -21.85
C LYS A 396 -1.26 14.00 -20.49
N MET A 397 -1.84 14.58 -19.42
CA MET A 397 -1.37 14.33 -18.06
C MET A 397 -1.50 12.87 -17.68
N VAL A 398 -2.67 12.25 -17.94
CA VAL A 398 -2.90 10.82 -17.68
C VAL A 398 -1.91 9.93 -18.45
N SER A 399 -1.62 10.27 -19.73
CA SER A 399 -0.64 9.56 -20.54
C SER A 399 0.79 9.71 -20.00
N ALA A 400 1.17 10.91 -19.57
CA ALA A 400 2.48 11.17 -18.97
C ALA A 400 2.64 10.37 -17.66
N VAL A 401 1.61 10.37 -16.82
CA VAL A 401 1.55 9.58 -15.59
C VAL A 401 1.73 8.07 -15.86
N ALA A 402 1.00 7.54 -16.83
CA ALA A 402 1.04 6.12 -17.19
C ALA A 402 2.39 5.68 -17.74
N CYS A 403 3.03 6.52 -18.55
CA CYS A 403 4.26 6.17 -19.26
C CYS A 403 5.54 6.43 -18.46
N ALA A 404 5.53 7.32 -17.46
CA ALA A 404 6.71 7.64 -16.66
C ALA A 404 7.24 6.41 -15.92
N ARG A 405 8.52 6.06 -16.12
CA ARG A 405 9.18 4.88 -15.54
C ARG A 405 9.96 5.16 -14.27
N VAL A 406 10.11 6.41 -13.89
CA VAL A 406 10.70 6.78 -12.59
C VAL A 406 9.83 6.26 -11.44
N PRO A 407 10.41 5.95 -10.27
CA PRO A 407 9.63 5.61 -9.09
C PRO A 407 8.57 6.67 -8.79
N LYS A 408 7.34 6.25 -8.52
CA LYS A 408 6.19 7.12 -8.26
C LYS A 408 5.55 6.76 -6.92
N PHE A 409 5.26 7.75 -6.10
CA PHE A 409 4.64 7.60 -4.80
C PHE A 409 3.43 8.50 -4.70
N THR A 410 2.35 8.02 -4.11
CA THR A 410 1.13 8.80 -3.92
C THR A 410 0.75 8.84 -2.45
N VAL A 411 0.44 10.02 -1.95
CA VAL A 411 -0.21 10.22 -0.65
C VAL A 411 -1.53 10.96 -0.88
N VAL A 412 -2.63 10.30 -0.58
CA VAL A 412 -3.96 10.93 -0.62
C VAL A 412 -4.17 11.69 0.68
N ILE A 413 -3.98 13.01 0.63
CA ILE A 413 -4.05 13.91 1.79
C ILE A 413 -5.44 14.52 2.01
N GLY A 414 -6.39 14.21 1.10
CA GLY A 414 -7.76 14.72 1.13
C GLY A 414 -8.64 13.98 0.16
N GLY A 415 -9.27 14.67 -0.79
CA GLY A 415 -10.14 14.08 -1.80
C GLY A 415 -9.36 13.34 -2.91
N SER A 416 -9.95 12.27 -3.43
CA SER A 416 -9.48 11.52 -4.59
C SER A 416 -10.66 11.12 -5.45
N PHE A 417 -11.10 12.00 -6.34
CA PHE A 417 -12.37 11.86 -7.05
C PHE A 417 -12.20 11.82 -8.58
N GLY A 418 -12.94 10.89 -9.21
CA GLY A 418 -13.11 10.79 -10.66
C GLY A 418 -11.78 10.59 -11.41
N ALA A 419 -11.73 11.10 -12.65
CA ALA A 419 -10.54 11.01 -13.49
C ALA A 419 -9.33 11.79 -12.93
N GLY A 420 -9.54 12.67 -11.96
CA GLY A 420 -8.47 13.32 -11.21
C GLY A 420 -7.61 12.30 -10.44
N ASN A 421 -8.22 11.23 -9.92
CA ASN A 421 -7.48 10.10 -9.33
C ASN A 421 -6.47 9.50 -10.32
N TYR A 422 -6.84 9.35 -11.58
CA TYR A 422 -5.97 8.79 -12.63
C TYR A 422 -4.81 9.72 -12.95
N ALA A 423 -5.10 11.00 -13.11
CA ALA A 423 -4.09 12.02 -13.39
C ALA A 423 -3.09 12.24 -12.25
N MET A 424 -3.45 11.85 -11.01
CA MET A 424 -2.64 12.00 -9.80
C MET A 424 -2.15 10.65 -9.24
N TRP A 425 -1.86 9.65 -10.12
CA TRP A 425 -1.34 8.32 -9.78
C TRP A 425 -2.19 7.55 -8.77
N GLY A 426 -3.50 7.41 -9.02
CA GLY A 426 -4.32 6.46 -8.28
C GLY A 426 -3.84 5.02 -8.45
N ARG A 427 -4.42 4.09 -7.69
CA ARG A 427 -4.00 2.68 -7.64
C ARG A 427 -3.84 2.00 -9.00
N ALA A 428 -4.75 2.29 -9.95
CA ALA A 428 -4.72 1.72 -11.30
C ALA A 428 -3.51 2.14 -12.15
N TYR A 429 -2.76 3.17 -11.72
CA TYR A 429 -1.56 3.68 -12.40
C TYR A 429 -0.25 3.21 -11.77
N SER A 430 -0.34 2.18 -10.95
CA SER A 430 0.79 1.44 -10.37
C SER A 430 1.86 2.35 -9.74
N PRO A 431 1.51 3.18 -8.75
CA PRO A 431 2.54 3.81 -7.93
C PRO A 431 3.30 2.73 -7.17
N ARG A 432 4.61 2.96 -6.90
CA ARG A 432 5.40 2.04 -6.07
C ARG A 432 4.72 1.81 -4.73
N PHE A 433 4.22 2.91 -4.13
CA PHE A 433 3.35 2.91 -2.96
C PHE A 433 2.30 4.00 -3.08
N LEU A 434 1.14 3.71 -2.49
CA LEU A 434 0.05 4.65 -2.31
C LEU A 434 -0.43 4.57 -0.86
N TRP A 435 -0.39 5.70 -0.16
CA TRP A 435 -0.92 5.82 1.19
C TRP A 435 -2.07 6.81 1.25
N MET A 436 -2.89 6.66 2.27
CA MET A 436 -3.99 7.60 2.55
C MET A 436 -3.86 8.18 3.96
N TRP A 437 -4.21 9.45 4.11
CA TRP A 437 -4.43 10.02 5.43
C TRP A 437 -5.81 9.64 5.97
N PRO A 438 -6.06 9.67 7.31
CA PRO A 438 -7.33 9.23 7.88
C PRO A 438 -8.53 10.12 7.51
N ASN A 439 -8.30 11.38 7.12
CA ASN A 439 -9.31 12.30 6.59
C ASN A 439 -9.62 12.11 5.11
N ALA A 440 -8.87 11.28 4.39
CA ALA A 440 -9.01 11.09 2.94
C ALA A 440 -10.36 10.48 2.55
N ARG A 441 -10.82 10.77 1.31
CA ARG A 441 -12.00 10.14 0.70
C ARG A 441 -11.73 9.82 -0.76
N ILE A 442 -12.20 8.65 -1.18
CA ILE A 442 -12.03 8.17 -2.56
C ILE A 442 -13.35 7.68 -3.13
N SER A 443 -13.73 8.19 -4.31
CA SER A 443 -14.89 7.70 -5.07
C SER A 443 -14.90 8.26 -6.48
N VAL A 444 -15.88 7.84 -7.31
CA VAL A 444 -16.03 8.35 -8.68
C VAL A 444 -16.34 9.86 -8.72
N MET A 445 -17.02 10.39 -7.68
CA MET A 445 -17.29 11.82 -7.46
C MET A 445 -17.65 12.04 -5.98
N GLY A 446 -17.68 13.27 -5.51
CA GLY A 446 -18.14 13.57 -4.14
C GLY A 446 -19.59 13.12 -3.90
N GLY A 447 -19.87 12.55 -2.71
CA GLY A 447 -21.21 12.00 -2.40
C GLY A 447 -22.35 12.99 -2.57
N ALA A 448 -22.15 14.25 -2.17
CA ALA A 448 -23.14 15.31 -2.38
C ALA A 448 -23.41 15.58 -3.88
N GLN A 449 -22.38 15.50 -4.70
CA GLN A 449 -22.45 15.65 -6.15
C GLN A 449 -23.23 14.49 -6.78
N ALA A 450 -22.91 13.24 -6.38
CA ALA A 450 -23.59 12.05 -6.85
C ALA A 450 -25.10 12.07 -6.48
N ALA A 451 -25.40 12.37 -5.21
CA ALA A 451 -26.78 12.50 -4.74
C ALA A 451 -27.55 13.60 -5.50
N GLY A 452 -26.90 14.74 -5.78
CA GLY A 452 -27.46 15.84 -6.57
C GLY A 452 -27.78 15.44 -8.00
N VAL A 453 -26.85 14.80 -8.72
CA VAL A 453 -27.05 14.33 -10.10
C VAL A 453 -28.20 13.34 -10.18
N LEU A 454 -28.21 12.32 -9.31
CA LEU A 454 -29.26 11.30 -9.31
C LEU A 454 -30.63 11.89 -8.94
N ALA A 455 -30.66 12.84 -8.01
CA ALA A 455 -31.91 13.56 -7.67
C ALA A 455 -32.42 14.40 -8.84
N THR A 456 -31.56 15.10 -9.56
CA THR A 456 -31.94 15.87 -10.75
C THR A 456 -32.57 14.96 -11.81
N ILE A 457 -31.90 13.84 -12.15
CA ILE A 457 -32.43 12.87 -13.13
C ILE A 457 -33.81 12.34 -12.70
N LYS A 458 -33.98 12.03 -11.42
CA LYS A 458 -35.27 11.53 -10.89
C LYS A 458 -36.36 12.61 -10.91
N ARG A 459 -35.99 13.85 -10.54
CA ARG A 459 -36.91 15.00 -10.58
C ARG A 459 -37.42 15.26 -12.00
N ASP A 460 -36.48 15.36 -12.98
CA ASP A 460 -36.80 15.57 -14.38
C ASP A 460 -37.76 14.47 -14.90
N GLY A 461 -37.54 13.22 -14.49
CA GLY A 461 -38.40 12.09 -14.84
C GLY A 461 -39.81 12.14 -14.23
N ILE A 462 -39.99 12.73 -13.01
CA ILE A 462 -41.27 12.94 -12.36
C ILE A 462 -42.01 14.10 -13.04
N GLU A 463 -41.32 15.22 -13.25
CA GLU A 463 -41.88 16.42 -13.89
C GLU A 463 -42.32 16.15 -15.33
N ALA A 464 -41.54 15.37 -16.09
CA ALA A 464 -41.92 14.94 -17.45
C ALA A 464 -43.22 14.13 -17.50
N LYS A 465 -43.63 13.51 -16.37
CA LYS A 465 -44.90 12.78 -16.22
C LYS A 465 -45.99 13.61 -15.58
N GLY A 466 -45.78 14.92 -15.39
CA GLY A 466 -46.72 15.85 -14.78
C GLY A 466 -46.83 15.75 -13.25
N GLY A 467 -45.87 15.05 -12.60
CA GLY A 467 -45.81 14.93 -11.15
C GLY A 467 -44.99 16.05 -10.50
N THR A 468 -45.10 16.16 -9.17
CA THR A 468 -44.28 17.05 -8.34
C THR A 468 -43.53 16.20 -7.30
N TRP A 469 -42.26 16.49 -7.08
CA TRP A 469 -41.47 15.81 -6.07
C TRP A 469 -41.21 16.72 -4.88
N MET A 470 -41.67 16.30 -3.69
CA MET A 470 -41.57 17.11 -2.48
C MET A 470 -40.14 17.14 -1.97
N ALA A 471 -39.74 18.24 -1.33
CA ALA A 471 -38.38 18.44 -0.84
C ALA A 471 -37.97 17.38 0.19
N GLU A 472 -38.90 16.96 1.05
CA GLU A 472 -38.67 15.90 2.03
C GLU A 472 -38.41 14.53 1.36
N GLU A 473 -39.15 14.21 0.28
CA GLU A 473 -38.96 12.97 -0.49
C GLU A 473 -37.61 12.99 -1.24
N GLU A 474 -37.21 14.16 -1.75
CA GLU A 474 -35.90 14.33 -2.38
C GLU A 474 -34.79 14.13 -1.37
N GLN A 475 -34.90 14.70 -0.17
CA GLN A 475 -33.91 14.52 0.88
C GLN A 475 -33.82 13.06 1.34
N ALA A 476 -34.99 12.40 1.51
CA ALA A 476 -35.05 10.98 1.84
C ALA A 476 -34.40 10.09 0.74
N PHE A 477 -34.50 10.47 -0.52
CA PHE A 477 -33.85 9.81 -1.63
C PHE A 477 -32.31 10.01 -1.64
N LYS A 478 -31.85 11.23 -1.30
CA LYS A 478 -30.43 11.56 -1.27
C LYS A 478 -29.67 10.88 -0.12
N GLN A 479 -30.30 10.72 1.04
CA GLN A 479 -29.62 10.27 2.26
C GLN A 479 -28.93 8.91 2.10
N PRO A 480 -29.56 7.85 1.59
CA PRO A 480 -28.88 6.55 1.39
C PRO A 480 -27.66 6.64 0.46
N ILE A 481 -27.70 7.54 -0.54
CA ILE A 481 -26.59 7.76 -1.47
C ILE A 481 -25.43 8.42 -0.73
N LEU A 482 -25.72 9.44 0.08
CA LEU A 482 -24.71 10.12 0.89
C LEU A 482 -24.03 9.14 1.85
N ASP A 483 -24.80 8.32 2.55
CA ASP A 483 -24.32 7.33 3.51
C ASP A 483 -23.45 6.26 2.82
N GLN A 484 -23.87 5.79 1.63
CA GLN A 484 -23.09 4.86 0.83
C GLN A 484 -21.75 5.45 0.42
N TYR A 485 -21.71 6.68 -0.09
CA TYR A 485 -20.49 7.33 -0.52
C TYR A 485 -19.54 7.65 0.64
N GLU A 486 -20.08 8.05 1.80
CA GLU A 486 -19.27 8.28 3.00
C GLU A 486 -18.64 6.97 3.49
N THR A 487 -19.40 5.88 3.53
CA THR A 487 -18.92 4.56 3.95
C THR A 487 -17.89 4.00 2.97
N GLN A 488 -18.23 3.94 1.67
CA GLN A 488 -17.37 3.33 0.65
C GLN A 488 -16.16 4.20 0.27
N GLY A 489 -16.26 5.51 0.49
CA GLY A 489 -15.16 6.46 0.29
C GLY A 489 -14.18 6.54 1.45
N HIS A 490 -14.48 5.91 2.60
CA HIS A 490 -13.66 5.96 3.80
C HIS A 490 -12.31 5.26 3.60
N PRO A 491 -11.17 5.79 4.14
CA PRO A 491 -9.86 5.18 3.96
C PRO A 491 -9.78 3.75 4.51
N TYR A 492 -10.49 3.40 5.59
CA TYR A 492 -10.50 2.03 6.11
C TYR A 492 -11.22 1.07 5.16
N TYR A 493 -12.30 1.51 4.50
CA TYR A 493 -12.98 0.72 3.48
C TYR A 493 -12.06 0.45 2.27
N ALA A 494 -11.30 1.47 1.85
CA ALA A 494 -10.32 1.38 0.78
C ALA A 494 -9.17 0.43 1.15
N SER A 495 -8.58 0.65 2.33
CA SER A 495 -7.43 -0.11 2.83
C SER A 495 -7.78 -1.58 3.11
N ALA A 496 -8.99 -1.85 3.63
CA ALA A 496 -9.51 -3.21 3.80
C ALA A 496 -9.50 -4.01 2.50
N ARG A 497 -9.63 -3.33 1.34
CA ARG A 497 -9.67 -3.89 -0.02
C ARG A 497 -8.38 -3.74 -0.80
N LEU A 498 -7.32 -3.23 -0.18
CA LEU A 498 -6.02 -2.94 -0.80
C LEU A 498 -6.11 -1.94 -1.98
N TRP A 499 -6.96 -0.90 -1.86
CA TRP A 499 -6.92 0.22 -2.80
C TRP A 499 -5.75 1.17 -2.52
N ASP A 500 -5.12 1.01 -1.36
CA ASP A 500 -3.89 1.65 -0.91
C ASP A 500 -2.92 0.62 -0.30
N ASP A 501 -1.75 1.09 0.13
CA ASP A 501 -0.75 0.31 0.86
C ASP A 501 -0.76 0.63 2.36
N GLY A 502 -1.71 1.45 2.82
CA GLY A 502 -1.98 1.73 4.22
C GLY A 502 -2.49 3.14 4.49
N VAL A 503 -3.24 3.25 5.58
CA VAL A 503 -3.61 4.54 6.17
C VAL A 503 -2.51 4.94 7.13
N ILE A 504 -1.99 6.16 6.97
CA ILE A 504 -0.84 6.65 7.75
C ILE A 504 -1.20 7.89 8.58
N ASP A 505 -0.54 8.04 9.71
CA ASP A 505 -0.53 9.29 10.47
C ASP A 505 0.08 10.42 9.61
N PRO A 506 -0.58 11.57 9.42
CA PRO A 506 -0.06 12.67 8.62
C PRO A 506 1.39 13.05 8.92
N LYS A 507 1.80 13.07 10.18
CA LYS A 507 3.18 13.38 10.57
C LYS A 507 4.23 12.39 10.08
N ASP A 508 3.81 11.15 9.83
CA ASP A 508 4.71 10.09 9.33
C ASP A 508 4.94 10.15 7.81
N THR A 509 4.29 11.09 7.10
CA THR A 509 4.36 11.19 5.63
C THR A 509 5.79 11.22 5.10
N ARG A 510 6.66 12.07 5.68
CA ARG A 510 8.08 12.14 5.29
C ARG A 510 8.77 10.79 5.48
N ARG A 511 8.55 10.13 6.63
CA ARG A 511 9.18 8.86 6.99
C ARG A 511 8.78 7.74 6.03
N VAL A 512 7.48 7.56 5.75
CA VAL A 512 7.02 6.48 4.85
C VAL A 512 7.45 6.72 3.41
N LEU A 513 7.44 7.98 2.94
CA LEU A 513 7.98 8.34 1.64
C LEU A 513 9.47 8.05 1.53
N GLY A 514 10.25 8.36 2.58
CA GLY A 514 11.68 8.07 2.65
C GLY A 514 11.97 6.58 2.56
N LEU A 515 11.29 5.76 3.35
CA LEU A 515 11.46 4.30 3.34
C LEU A 515 11.03 3.69 2.00
N GLY A 516 9.91 4.16 1.43
CA GLY A 516 9.46 3.71 0.12
C GLY A 516 10.44 4.10 -1.00
N LEU A 517 10.99 5.32 -0.95
CA LEU A 517 12.00 5.79 -1.90
C LEU A 517 13.29 5.00 -1.78
N GLU A 518 13.77 4.78 -0.56
CA GLU A 518 14.94 3.95 -0.28
C GLU A 518 14.78 2.55 -0.89
N ALA A 519 13.65 1.90 -0.63
CA ALA A 519 13.32 0.60 -1.22
C ALA A 519 13.29 0.64 -2.77
N ALA A 520 12.69 1.66 -3.36
CA ALA A 520 12.56 1.78 -4.81
C ALA A 520 13.90 1.98 -5.54
N LEU A 521 14.91 2.51 -4.85
CA LEU A 521 16.25 2.71 -5.41
C LEU A 521 17.09 1.43 -5.50
N ASN A 522 16.59 0.27 -5.08
CA ASN A 522 17.18 -1.04 -5.39
C ASN A 522 16.92 -1.48 -6.84
N ALA A 523 15.89 -0.94 -7.48
CA ALA A 523 15.63 -1.17 -8.87
C ALA A 523 16.29 -0.08 -9.74
N PRO A 524 16.82 -0.42 -10.93
CA PRO A 524 17.29 0.58 -11.86
C PRO A 524 16.13 1.46 -12.35
N ILE A 525 16.39 2.75 -12.53
CA ILE A 525 15.41 3.66 -13.14
C ILE A 525 15.44 3.41 -14.65
N GLU A 526 14.34 2.86 -15.17
CA GLU A 526 14.20 2.54 -16.59
C GLU A 526 14.04 3.81 -17.44
N LYS A 527 14.50 3.72 -18.69
CA LYS A 527 14.29 4.81 -19.65
C LYS A 527 12.78 4.94 -19.96
N THR A 528 12.26 6.15 -19.78
CA THR A 528 10.89 6.49 -20.16
C THR A 528 10.75 6.71 -21.67
N THR A 529 9.68 6.19 -22.23
CA THR A 529 9.20 6.53 -23.58
C THR A 529 7.72 6.89 -23.48
N PHE A 530 7.34 7.98 -24.13
CA PHE A 530 5.95 8.43 -24.16
C PHE A 530 5.26 8.00 -25.44
N GLY A 531 3.95 7.74 -25.34
CA GLY A 531 3.10 7.53 -26.49
C GLY A 531 2.78 8.84 -27.22
N VAL A 532 1.88 8.79 -28.20
CA VAL A 532 1.43 9.97 -28.93
C VAL A 532 0.51 10.81 -28.03
N PHE A 533 0.87 12.07 -27.82
CA PHE A 533 0.00 13.05 -27.16
C PHE A 533 -0.87 13.74 -28.20
N ARG A 534 -2.18 13.77 -27.98
CA ARG A 534 -3.11 14.51 -28.85
C ARG A 534 -2.95 16.02 -28.59
N MET A 535 -2.69 16.80 -29.63
CA MET A 535 -2.50 18.25 -29.57
C MET A 535 -3.81 19.03 -29.74
#